data_1f4aae68b6c75ecebf9e5af1b6115b70
#
_entry.id   1f4aae68b6c75ecebf9e5af1b6115b70
#
_cell.length_a   1.000
_cell.length_b   1.000
_cell.length_c   1.000
_cell.angle_alpha   90.00
_cell.angle_beta   90.00
_cell.angle_gamma   90.00
#
_symmetry.space_group_name_H-M   'P 1'
#
loop_
_entity.id
_entity.type
_entity.pdbx_description
1 polymer ?
#
loop_
_entity_poly.entity_id
_entity_poly.type
_entity_poly.pdbx_seq_one_letter_code
_entity_poly.pdbx_strand_id
1 'polypeptide(L)' 'MKKEKRNLKHYTQEDMAEKLGISLRQYVRIDNEQAFPRRDILSKLISELELTNEEIGKYIKILTGNI' A
#
# COMPACT_ATOMS: atom_id res chain seq x y z
N MET A 1 -2.67 7.06 4.92
CA MET A 1 -2.50 7.36 3.50
C MET A 1 -3.03 6.27 2.58
N LYS A 2 -2.50 5.06 2.65
CA LYS A 2 -2.99 3.96 1.82
C LYS A 2 -4.44 3.61 2.10
N LYS A 3 -4.83 3.59 3.36
CA LYS A 3 -6.20 3.27 3.77
C LYS A 3 -7.18 4.26 3.20
N GLU A 4 -6.84 5.53 3.21
CA GLU A 4 -7.68 6.59 2.67
C GLU A 4 -7.89 6.41 1.18
N LYS A 5 -6.81 6.14 0.44
CA LYS A 5 -6.88 5.90 -0.99
C LYS A 5 -7.69 4.66 -1.30
N ARG A 6 -7.49 3.60 -0.53
CA ARG A 6 -8.24 2.35 -0.69
C ARG A 6 -9.74 2.58 -0.47
N ASN A 7 -10.08 3.35 0.57
CA ASN A 7 -11.46 3.66 0.89
C ASN A 7 -12.12 4.50 -0.21
N LEU A 8 -11.39 5.43 -0.79
CA LEU A 8 -11.91 6.24 -1.90
C LEU A 8 -12.29 5.38 -3.10
N LYS A 9 -11.62 4.26 -3.30
CA LYS A 9 -11.90 3.33 -4.39
C LYS A 9 -12.85 2.20 -3.97
N HIS A 10 -13.30 2.22 -2.71
CA HIS A 10 -14.17 1.19 -2.16
C HIS A 10 -13.57 -0.21 -2.20
N TYR A 11 -12.24 -0.31 -2.10
CA TYR A 11 -11.56 -1.60 -2.05
C TYR A 11 -11.43 -2.09 -0.62
N THR A 12 -11.76 -3.36 -0.37
CA THR A 12 -11.49 -4.00 0.92
C THR A 12 -10.03 -4.44 0.96
N GLN A 13 -9.57 -4.84 2.15
CA GLN A 13 -8.22 -5.40 2.27
C GLN A 13 -8.09 -6.69 1.44
N GLU A 14 -9.16 -7.48 1.40
CA GLU A 14 -9.19 -8.70 0.59
C GLU A 14 -9.08 -8.37 -0.90
N ASP A 15 -9.80 -7.35 -1.36
CA ASP A 15 -9.72 -6.90 -2.74
C ASP A 15 -8.29 -6.52 -3.11
N MET A 16 -7.63 -5.78 -2.23
CA MET A 16 -6.27 -5.34 -2.48
C MET A 16 -5.28 -6.50 -2.48
N ALA A 17 -5.43 -7.44 -1.54
CA ALA A 17 -4.57 -8.62 -1.50
C ALA A 17 -4.68 -9.39 -2.83
N GLU A 18 -5.89 -9.57 -3.32
CA GLU A 18 -6.13 -10.25 -4.59
C GLU A 18 -5.51 -9.49 -5.76
N LYS A 19 -5.71 -8.18 -5.82
CA LYS A 19 -5.15 -7.35 -6.88
C LYS A 19 -3.63 -7.38 -6.91
N LEU A 20 -3.02 -7.47 -5.75
CA LEU A 20 -1.56 -7.49 -5.63
C LEU A 20 -0.98 -8.90 -5.74
N GLY A 21 -1.83 -9.92 -5.71
CA GLY A 21 -1.37 -11.31 -5.78
C GLY A 21 -0.65 -11.78 -4.53
N ILE A 22 -1.04 -11.27 -3.37
CA ILE A 22 -0.44 -11.64 -2.07
C ILE A 22 -1.54 -12.12 -1.12
N SER A 23 -1.14 -12.70 0.00
CA SER A 23 -2.10 -13.14 1.00
C SER A 23 -2.73 -11.96 1.71
N LEU A 24 -3.92 -12.15 2.26
CA LEU A 24 -4.59 -11.14 3.06
C LEU A 24 -3.71 -10.72 4.24
N ARG A 25 -3.07 -11.68 4.89
CA ARG A 25 -2.19 -11.41 6.03
C ARG A 25 -1.05 -10.48 5.64
N GLN A 26 -0.43 -10.73 4.50
CA GLN A 26 0.64 -9.88 3.99
C GLN A 26 0.13 -8.48 3.70
N TYR A 27 -1.04 -8.39 3.07
CA TYR A 27 -1.60 -7.07 2.75
C TYR A 27 -1.95 -6.29 4.01
N VAL A 28 -2.54 -6.94 5.02
CA VAL A 28 -2.89 -6.28 6.28
C VAL A 28 -1.65 -5.65 6.92
N ARG A 29 -0.53 -6.36 6.90
CA ARG A 29 0.72 -5.81 7.42
C ARG A 29 1.20 -4.60 6.64
N ILE A 30 1.08 -4.64 5.33
CA ILE A 30 1.44 -3.50 4.47
C ILE A 30 0.49 -2.33 4.74
N ASP A 31 -0.79 -2.60 4.83
CA ASP A 31 -1.82 -1.59 5.05
C ASP A 31 -1.64 -0.88 6.40
N ASN A 32 -1.17 -1.61 7.40
CA ASN A 32 -0.90 -1.07 8.73
C ASN A 32 0.54 -0.55 8.89
N GLU A 33 1.28 -0.51 7.80
CA GLU A 33 2.65 0.02 7.78
C GLU A 33 3.61 -0.77 8.66
N GLN A 34 3.35 -2.05 8.82
CA GLN A 34 4.19 -2.98 9.59
C GLN A 34 5.19 -3.72 8.71
N ALA A 35 5.06 -3.60 7.40
CA ALA A 35 5.94 -4.26 6.44
C ALA A 35 6.10 -3.38 5.21
N PHE A 36 7.31 -3.37 4.66
CA PHE A 36 7.59 -2.68 3.40
C PHE A 36 7.32 -3.66 2.25
N PRO A 37 6.47 -3.31 1.28
CA PRO A 37 6.22 -4.20 0.16
C PRO A 37 7.46 -4.30 -0.75
N ARG A 38 7.64 -5.48 -1.35
CA ARG A 38 8.71 -5.66 -2.32
C ARG A 38 8.44 -4.77 -3.53
N ARG A 39 9.49 -4.55 -4.31
CA ARG A 39 9.46 -3.62 -5.43
C ARG A 39 8.31 -3.86 -6.40
N ASP A 40 8.09 -5.11 -6.79
CA ASP A 40 7.02 -5.48 -7.70
C ASP A 40 5.64 -5.23 -7.10
N ILE A 41 5.48 -5.55 -5.82
CA ILE A 41 4.23 -5.31 -5.09
C ILE A 41 4.02 -3.81 -4.90
N LEU A 42 5.08 -3.09 -4.59
CA LEU A 42 5.01 -1.62 -4.44
C LEU A 42 4.54 -0.96 -5.73
N SER A 43 5.07 -1.38 -6.87
CA SER A 43 4.65 -0.85 -8.17
C SER A 43 3.16 -1.09 -8.41
N LYS A 44 2.68 -2.29 -8.11
CA LYS A 44 1.26 -2.61 -8.25
C LYS A 44 0.40 -1.78 -7.30
N LEU A 45 0.87 -1.62 -6.07
CA LEU A 45 0.16 -0.84 -5.05
C LEU A 45 0.00 0.61 -5.50
N ILE A 46 1.07 1.21 -5.98
CA ILE A 46 1.07 2.59 -6.48
C ILE A 46 0.07 2.73 -7.63
N SER A 47 0.08 1.78 -8.55
CA SER A 47 -0.81 1.78 -9.71
C SER A 47 -2.27 1.61 -9.29
N GLU A 48 -2.55 0.64 -8.42
CA GLU A 48 -3.93 0.34 -8.00
C GLU A 48 -4.55 1.47 -7.20
N LEU A 49 -3.77 2.14 -6.37
CA LEU A 49 -4.25 3.24 -5.54
C LEU A 49 -4.03 4.60 -6.17
N GLU A 50 -3.38 4.64 -7.33
CA GLU A 50 -3.09 5.89 -8.05
C GLU A 50 -2.38 6.92 -7.17
N LEU A 51 -1.34 6.46 -6.49
CA LEU A 51 -0.59 7.33 -5.58
C LEU A 51 0.22 8.37 -6.37
N THR A 52 0.23 9.60 -5.88
CA THR A 52 1.05 10.65 -6.47
C THR A 52 2.49 10.51 -6.00
N ASN A 53 3.42 11.17 -6.67
CA ASN A 53 4.82 11.16 -6.26
C ASN A 53 5.00 11.67 -4.84
N GLU A 54 4.24 12.68 -4.47
CA GLU A 54 4.25 13.25 -3.12
C GLU A 54 3.80 12.22 -2.09
N GLU A 55 2.71 11.51 -2.38
CA GLU A 55 2.19 10.47 -1.50
C GLU A 55 3.17 9.31 -1.36
N ILE A 56 3.83 8.93 -2.45
CA ILE A 56 4.84 7.88 -2.44
C ILE A 56 6.00 8.29 -1.53
N GLY A 57 6.45 9.53 -1.62
CA GLY A 57 7.52 10.04 -0.79
C GLY A 57 7.18 10.00 0.69
N LYS A 58 5.96 10.40 1.04
CA LYS A 58 5.50 10.36 2.42
C LYS A 58 5.43 8.93 2.94
N TYR A 59 4.94 8.02 2.12
CA TYR A 59 4.84 6.61 2.49
C TYR A 59 6.22 6.02 2.80
N ILE A 60 7.19 6.29 1.95
CA ILE A 60 8.55 5.81 2.16
C ILE A 60 9.15 6.36 3.45
N LYS A 61 8.92 7.63 3.74
CA LYS A 61 9.38 8.23 4.99
C LYS A 61 8.80 7.54 6.21
N ILE A 62 7.50 7.26 6.18
CA ILE A 62 6.82 6.57 7.28
C ILE A 62 7.45 5.20 7.51
N LEU A 63 7.65 4.43 6.44
CA LEU A 63 8.17 3.07 6.53
C LEU A 63 9.64 3.01 6.97
N THR A 64 10.43 3.98 6.57
CA THR A 64 11.84 4.00 6.95
C THR A 64 12.06 4.59 8.32
N GLY A 65 11.05 5.18 8.92
CA GLY A 65 11.16 5.82 10.22
C GLY A 65 12.09 7.01 10.19
N ASN A 66 12.28 7.59 9.04
CA ASN A 66 13.31 8.57 8.87
C ASN A 66 12.81 9.97 8.89
N ILE A 67 13.37 10.73 9.80
CA ILE A 67 13.19 12.06 9.77
C ILE A 67 13.09 13.02 9.14
#